data_0e4c3673913728aa3e929ab95ce5271f
#
_entry.id   0e4c3673913728aa3e929ab95ce5271f
#
_cell.length_a   1.000
_cell.length_b   1.000
_cell.length_c   1.000
_cell.angle_alpha   90.00
_cell.angle_beta   90.00
_cell.angle_gamma   90.00
#
_symmetry.space_group_name_H-M   'P 1'
#
loop_
_entity.id
_entity.type
_entity.pdbx_description
1 polymer ?
#
loop_
_entity_poly.entity_id
_entity_poly.type
_entity_poly.pdbx_seq_one_letter_code
_entity_poly.pdbx_strand_id
1 'polypeptide(L)'
;FRYFSVEKEKRELKNIFSKYVSKDVLNEILDNPEKVKLGGEEKEVTVFFSDIRGFTSISEKTSPKELVRILNRYFTLMTNEILKNNGVLDKYIGDAIMAFWGAPIDDANQAENALKAALGMVEKLKELNKELKVIGDPEINIGIGLYSGPAIVGNVGSDLRFDYTVMGDTVNIASRLEGLNKEYKTEIIIGESVKNKIRGRYDFKFLGSVSVKGRSEPLNIYTIDGY
;
A
#
# COMPACT_ATOMS: atom_id res chain seq x y z
N PHE A 1 -7.63 41.12 9.94
CA PHE A 1 -8.69 40.12 10.25
C PHE A 1 -9.04 39.25 9.04
N ARG A 2 -9.27 39.80 7.85
CA ARG A 2 -9.67 39.06 6.63
C ARG A 2 -8.58 38.09 6.13
N TYR A 3 -7.30 38.44 6.24
CA TYR A 3 -6.16 37.60 5.83
C TYR A 3 -6.06 36.32 6.71
N PHE A 4 -6.20 36.47 8.03
CA PHE A 4 -6.18 35.32 8.96
C PHE A 4 -7.36 34.38 8.76
N SER A 5 -8.51 34.86 8.32
CA SER A 5 -9.69 34.04 8.00
C SER A 5 -9.43 33.17 6.77
N VAL A 6 -8.87 33.74 5.70
CA VAL A 6 -8.59 33.01 4.46
C VAL A 6 -7.53 31.93 4.67
N GLU A 7 -6.47 32.23 5.42
CA GLU A 7 -5.44 31.23 5.73
C GLU A 7 -5.96 30.08 6.61
N LYS A 8 -6.88 30.39 7.53
CA LYS A 8 -7.55 29.37 8.35
C LYS A 8 -8.42 28.45 7.50
N GLU A 9 -9.25 29.02 6.62
CA GLU A 9 -10.11 28.26 5.70
C GLU A 9 -9.30 27.38 4.75
N LYS A 10 -8.21 27.91 4.18
CA LYS A 10 -7.30 27.13 3.32
C LYS A 10 -6.70 25.94 4.06
N ARG A 11 -6.29 26.13 5.31
CA ARG A 11 -5.74 25.06 6.15
C ARG A 11 -6.78 24.01 6.52
N GLU A 12 -8.01 24.44 6.82
CA GLU A 12 -9.12 23.53 7.11
C GLU A 12 -9.48 22.69 5.88
N LEU A 13 -9.59 23.31 4.71
CA LEU A 13 -9.79 22.61 3.44
C LEU A 13 -8.68 21.60 3.15
N LYS A 14 -7.41 22.00 3.30
CA LYS A 14 -6.26 21.10 3.15
C LYS A 14 -6.33 19.90 4.09
N ASN A 15 -6.72 20.10 5.34
CA ASN A 15 -6.90 19.04 6.33
C ASN A 15 -8.06 18.09 5.98
N ILE A 16 -9.14 18.60 5.39
CA ILE A 16 -10.25 17.78 4.92
C ILE A 16 -9.81 16.95 3.72
N PHE A 17 -9.22 17.59 2.70
CA PHE A 17 -8.78 16.89 1.48
C PHE A 17 -7.67 15.87 1.73
N SER A 18 -6.80 16.09 2.73
CA SER A 18 -5.77 15.11 3.10
C SER A 18 -6.31 13.79 3.68
N LYS A 19 -7.62 13.69 3.92
CA LYS A 19 -8.29 12.43 4.28
C LYS A 19 -8.73 11.62 3.06
N TYR A 20 -8.80 12.25 1.90
CA TYR A 20 -9.22 11.62 0.63
C TYR A 20 -8.06 11.39 -0.33
N VAL A 21 -7.01 12.19 -0.20
CA VAL A 21 -5.80 12.13 -1.03
C VAL A 21 -4.59 12.22 -0.12
N SER A 22 -3.50 11.48 -0.41
CA SER A 22 -2.29 11.55 0.39
C SER A 22 -1.75 12.99 0.45
N LYS A 23 -1.07 13.35 1.56
CA LYS A 23 -0.53 14.71 1.74
C LYS A 23 0.45 15.11 0.64
N ASP A 24 1.24 14.16 0.16
CA ASP A 24 2.26 14.40 -0.86
C ASP A 24 1.61 14.67 -2.22
N VAL A 25 0.60 13.90 -2.59
CA VAL A 25 -0.21 14.16 -3.79
C VAL A 25 -0.96 15.48 -3.67
N LEU A 26 -1.53 15.78 -2.51
CA LEU A 26 -2.21 17.08 -2.29
C LEU A 26 -1.24 18.26 -2.39
N ASN A 27 -0.02 18.15 -1.84
CA ASN A 27 1.01 19.18 -1.97
C ASN A 27 1.42 19.35 -3.43
N GLU A 28 1.69 18.26 -4.15
CA GLU A 28 2.03 18.30 -5.57
C GLU A 28 0.94 18.99 -6.41
N ILE A 29 -0.34 18.72 -6.14
CA ILE A 29 -1.47 19.39 -6.78
C ILE A 29 -1.51 20.89 -6.47
N LEU A 30 -1.26 21.27 -5.22
CA LEU A 30 -1.29 22.67 -4.79
C LEU A 30 -0.11 23.49 -5.30
N ASP A 31 1.07 22.85 -5.38
CA ASP A 31 2.30 23.50 -5.84
C ASP A 31 2.39 23.55 -7.37
N ASN A 32 1.73 22.62 -8.07
CA ASN A 32 1.74 22.49 -9.53
C ASN A 32 0.31 22.28 -10.09
N PRO A 33 -0.60 23.29 -10.00
CA PRO A 33 -1.98 23.12 -10.44
C PRO A 33 -2.14 22.77 -11.93
N GLU A 34 -1.17 23.12 -12.76
CA GLU A 34 -1.13 22.81 -14.19
C GLU A 34 -0.93 21.30 -14.47
N LYS A 35 -0.44 20.55 -13.49
CA LYS A 35 -0.32 19.09 -13.56
C LYS A 35 -1.64 18.36 -13.25
N VAL A 36 -2.68 19.07 -12.82
CA VAL A 36 -4.00 18.51 -12.55
C VAL A 36 -4.75 18.29 -13.87
N LYS A 37 -4.23 17.38 -14.68
CA LYS A 37 -4.81 16.94 -15.96
C LYS A 37 -4.57 15.46 -16.15
N LEU A 38 -5.38 14.82 -16.98
CA LEU A 38 -5.17 13.42 -17.36
C LEU A 38 -3.78 13.21 -17.94
N GLY A 39 -3.15 12.11 -17.59
CA GLY A 39 -1.83 11.71 -18.04
C GLY A 39 -0.95 11.17 -16.92
N GLY A 40 0.19 10.66 -17.29
CA GLY A 40 1.18 10.10 -16.36
C GLY A 40 2.56 10.07 -16.99
N GLU A 41 3.54 9.82 -16.16
CA GLU A 41 4.94 9.63 -16.54
C GLU A 41 5.43 8.26 -16.10
N GLU A 42 6.37 7.69 -16.84
CA GLU A 42 7.03 6.45 -16.42
C GLU A 42 8.01 6.76 -15.29
N LYS A 43 7.83 6.06 -14.17
CA LYS A 43 8.72 6.12 -13.00
C LYS A 43 9.07 4.74 -12.50
N GLU A 44 10.24 4.63 -11.91
CA GLU A 44 10.63 3.46 -11.16
C GLU A 44 9.97 3.54 -9.77
N VAL A 45 9.08 2.60 -9.47
CA VAL A 45 8.31 2.59 -8.21
C VAL A 45 8.39 1.25 -7.51
N THR A 46 8.12 1.24 -6.22
CA THR A 46 7.85 0.02 -5.46
C THR A 46 6.36 -0.02 -5.14
N VAL A 47 5.69 -1.06 -5.62
CA VAL A 47 4.26 -1.27 -5.44
C VAL A 47 4.01 -2.31 -4.35
N PHE A 48 3.00 -2.04 -3.56
CA PHE A 48 2.56 -2.83 -2.41
C PHE A 48 1.08 -3.20 -2.56
N PHE A 49 0.78 -4.46 -2.30
CA PHE A 49 -0.58 -4.94 -2.07
C PHE A 49 -0.64 -5.69 -0.75
N SER A 50 -1.72 -5.50 0.00
CA SER A 50 -2.09 -6.40 1.09
C SER A 50 -3.56 -6.73 1.05
N ASP A 51 -3.93 -7.92 1.53
CA ASP A 51 -5.31 -8.41 1.58
C ASP A 51 -5.55 -9.25 2.83
N ILE A 52 -6.77 -9.18 3.39
CA ILE A 52 -7.15 -9.93 4.59
C ILE A 52 -7.46 -11.38 4.21
N ARG A 53 -6.82 -12.32 4.89
CA ARG A 53 -7.04 -13.75 4.67
C ARG A 53 -8.42 -14.19 5.15
N GLY A 54 -9.18 -14.79 4.25
CA GLY A 54 -10.50 -15.33 4.59
C GLY A 54 -11.56 -14.27 4.92
N PHE A 55 -11.39 -13.04 4.41
CA PHE A 55 -12.28 -11.90 4.68
C PHE A 55 -13.76 -12.24 4.42
N THR A 56 -14.07 -12.96 3.35
CA THR A 56 -15.46 -13.40 3.06
C THR A 56 -16.06 -14.15 4.24
N SER A 57 -15.33 -15.09 4.85
CA SER A 57 -15.80 -15.83 6.01
C SER A 57 -15.94 -14.96 7.27
N ILE A 58 -15.08 -13.96 7.43
CA ILE A 58 -15.17 -12.98 8.52
C ILE A 58 -16.43 -12.14 8.32
N SER A 59 -16.66 -11.62 7.11
CA SER A 59 -17.78 -10.75 6.80
C SER A 59 -19.15 -11.45 6.93
N GLU A 60 -19.23 -12.74 6.61
CA GLU A 60 -20.45 -13.54 6.77
C GLU A 60 -20.82 -13.79 8.24
N LYS A 61 -19.84 -13.82 9.14
CA LYS A 61 -20.02 -14.12 10.57
C LYS A 61 -20.10 -12.90 11.47
N THR A 62 -19.83 -11.72 10.93
CA THR A 62 -19.73 -10.46 11.67
C THR A 62 -20.85 -9.53 11.25
N SER A 63 -21.47 -8.83 12.20
CA SER A 63 -22.48 -7.83 11.83
C SER A 63 -21.87 -6.69 11.00
N PRO A 64 -22.61 -6.06 10.06
CA PRO A 64 -22.08 -4.99 9.23
C PRO A 64 -21.45 -3.83 10.03
N LYS A 65 -22.05 -3.50 11.18
CA LYS A 65 -21.54 -2.43 12.05
C LYS A 65 -20.20 -2.79 12.69
N GLU A 66 -20.07 -4.01 13.17
CA GLU A 66 -18.82 -4.53 13.76
C GLU A 66 -17.74 -4.69 12.69
N LEU A 67 -18.11 -5.20 11.52
CA LEU A 67 -17.18 -5.33 10.39
C LEU A 67 -16.57 -3.99 10.01
N VAL A 68 -17.38 -2.94 9.85
CA VAL A 68 -16.91 -1.59 9.56
C VAL A 68 -16.00 -1.06 10.67
N ARG A 69 -16.32 -1.31 11.94
CA ARG A 69 -15.49 -0.92 13.08
C ARG A 69 -14.11 -1.60 13.04
N ILE A 70 -14.09 -2.92 12.78
CA ILE A 70 -12.86 -3.70 12.69
C ILE A 70 -12.01 -3.20 11.51
N LEU A 71 -12.61 -3.06 10.32
CA LEU A 71 -11.92 -2.55 9.12
C LEU A 71 -11.36 -1.15 9.32
N ASN A 72 -12.12 -0.24 9.90
CA ASN A 72 -11.63 1.12 10.16
C ASN A 72 -10.43 1.13 11.12
N ARG A 73 -10.43 0.28 12.14
CA ARG A 73 -9.29 0.12 13.05
C ARG A 73 -8.08 -0.46 12.32
N TYR A 74 -8.29 -1.54 11.55
CA TYR A 74 -7.28 -2.16 10.71
C TYR A 74 -6.67 -1.17 9.72
N PHE A 75 -7.49 -0.52 8.90
CA PHE A 75 -7.02 0.45 7.91
C PHE A 75 -6.24 1.60 8.54
N THR A 76 -6.69 2.10 9.71
CA THR A 76 -5.99 3.17 10.40
C THR A 76 -4.57 2.75 10.79
N LEU A 77 -4.40 1.56 11.37
CA LEU A 77 -3.08 1.07 11.78
C LEU A 77 -2.17 0.80 10.57
N MET A 78 -2.71 0.14 9.54
CA MET A 78 -1.93 -0.22 8.35
C MET A 78 -1.51 1.01 7.55
N THR A 79 -2.43 1.95 7.35
CA THR A 79 -2.14 3.22 6.65
C THR A 79 -1.10 4.04 7.38
N ASN A 80 -1.13 4.07 8.72
CA ASN A 80 -0.11 4.77 9.49
C ASN A 80 1.30 4.21 9.23
N GLU A 81 1.47 2.89 9.10
CA GLU A 81 2.77 2.31 8.77
C GLU A 81 3.23 2.64 7.35
N ILE A 82 2.30 2.70 6.37
CA ILE A 82 2.60 3.15 5.01
C ILE A 82 3.12 4.60 5.02
N LEU A 83 2.35 5.52 5.63
CA LEU A 83 2.68 6.95 5.65
C LEU A 83 3.94 7.26 6.46
N LYS A 84 4.15 6.59 7.58
CA LYS A 84 5.36 6.72 8.42
C LYS A 84 6.64 6.35 7.67
N ASN A 85 6.54 5.45 6.70
CA ASN A 85 7.64 5.01 5.87
C ASN A 85 7.63 5.66 4.48
N ASN A 86 7.10 6.88 4.33
CA ASN A 86 7.07 7.68 3.10
C ASN A 86 6.29 7.04 1.94
N GLY A 87 5.35 6.14 2.23
CA GLY A 87 4.49 5.54 1.22
C GLY A 87 3.29 6.42 0.88
N VAL A 88 2.82 6.28 -0.34
CA VAL A 88 1.55 6.86 -0.82
C VAL A 88 0.49 5.78 -0.76
N LEU A 89 -0.55 5.99 0.04
CA LEU A 89 -1.75 5.16 -0.03
C LEU A 89 -2.47 5.50 -1.34
N ASP A 90 -2.57 4.53 -2.24
CA ASP A 90 -3.33 4.70 -3.48
C ASP A 90 -4.84 4.60 -3.19
N LYS A 91 -5.28 3.43 -2.80
CA LYS A 91 -6.70 3.17 -2.50
C LYS A 91 -6.90 1.91 -1.65
N TYR A 92 -8.11 1.81 -1.09
CA TYR A 92 -8.64 0.56 -0.58
C TYR A 92 -9.48 -0.13 -1.66
N ILE A 93 -9.33 -1.45 -1.78
CA ILE A 93 -10.07 -2.28 -2.76
C ILE A 93 -10.78 -3.37 -1.94
N GLY A 94 -11.98 -3.06 -1.46
CA GLY A 94 -12.64 -3.92 -0.47
C GLY A 94 -11.88 -3.93 0.85
N ASP A 95 -11.32 -5.07 1.23
CA ASP A 95 -10.44 -5.25 2.39
C ASP A 95 -8.95 -5.16 2.05
N ALA A 96 -8.63 -5.04 0.77
CA ALA A 96 -7.25 -4.88 0.31
C ALA A 96 -6.76 -3.42 0.37
N ILE A 97 -5.45 -3.27 0.50
CA ILE A 97 -4.74 -1.99 0.48
C ILE A 97 -3.78 -1.99 -0.70
N MET A 98 -3.83 -0.94 -1.51
CA MET A 98 -2.84 -0.65 -2.53
C MET A 98 -2.05 0.60 -2.13
N ALA A 99 -0.73 0.51 -2.19
CA ALA A 99 0.18 1.61 -1.89
C ALA A 99 1.41 1.56 -2.81
N PHE A 100 2.15 2.66 -2.89
CA PHE A 100 3.39 2.70 -3.65
C PHE A 100 4.38 3.72 -3.08
N TRP A 101 5.65 3.62 -3.49
CA TRP A 101 6.77 4.49 -3.15
C TRP A 101 7.50 4.90 -4.41
N GLY A 102 8.18 6.04 -4.40
CA GLY A 102 8.94 6.58 -5.52
C GLY A 102 8.19 7.61 -6.37
N ALA A 103 6.96 7.97 -5.98
CA ALA A 103 6.20 9.05 -6.60
C ALA A 103 5.16 9.60 -5.60
N PRO A 104 4.70 10.85 -5.71
CA PRO A 104 5.15 11.88 -6.65
C PRO A 104 6.59 12.34 -6.40
N ILE A 105 7.10 12.12 -5.18
CA ILE A 105 8.45 12.47 -4.74
C ILE A 105 9.37 11.27 -4.97
N ASP A 106 10.50 11.50 -5.65
CA ASP A 106 11.50 10.47 -5.85
C ASP A 106 12.11 10.03 -4.51
N ASP A 107 12.20 8.72 -4.28
CA ASP A 107 12.77 8.13 -3.06
C ASP A 107 13.80 7.05 -3.41
N ALA A 108 15.06 7.34 -3.17
CA ALA A 108 16.16 6.38 -3.40
C ALA A 108 16.06 5.12 -2.51
N ASN A 109 15.31 5.19 -1.41
CA ASN A 109 15.12 4.10 -0.45
C ASN A 109 13.73 3.46 -0.55
N GLN A 110 13.00 3.72 -1.63
CA GLN A 110 11.62 3.29 -1.82
C GLN A 110 11.36 1.80 -1.49
N ALA A 111 12.22 0.89 -1.94
CA ALA A 111 12.09 -0.54 -1.71
C ALA A 111 12.27 -0.91 -0.22
N GLU A 112 13.24 -0.29 0.44
CA GLU A 112 13.49 -0.52 1.86
C GLU A 112 12.39 0.10 2.73
N ASN A 113 11.88 1.28 2.37
CA ASN A 113 10.77 1.92 3.06
C ASN A 113 9.47 1.12 2.91
N ALA A 114 9.21 0.58 1.73
CA ALA A 114 8.08 -0.33 1.50
C ALA A 114 8.17 -1.60 2.35
N LEU A 115 9.38 -2.18 2.46
CA LEU A 115 9.61 -3.34 3.31
C LEU A 115 9.43 -3.00 4.80
N LYS A 116 9.96 -1.87 5.28
CA LYS A 116 9.76 -1.41 6.67
C LYS A 116 8.28 -1.21 6.98
N ALA A 117 7.51 -0.66 6.04
CA ALA A 117 6.06 -0.54 6.19
C ALA A 117 5.41 -1.92 6.33
N ALA A 118 5.75 -2.88 5.46
CA ALA A 118 5.23 -4.24 5.53
C ALA A 118 5.51 -4.93 6.86
N LEU A 119 6.75 -4.84 7.35
CA LEU A 119 7.14 -5.39 8.65
C LEU A 119 6.40 -4.72 9.81
N GLY A 120 6.32 -3.39 9.79
CA GLY A 120 5.56 -2.63 10.78
C GLY A 120 4.07 -2.99 10.80
N MET A 121 3.48 -3.23 9.63
CA MET A 121 2.08 -3.67 9.53
C MET A 121 1.85 -5.03 10.17
N VAL A 122 2.73 -6.01 9.94
CA VAL A 122 2.63 -7.34 10.56
C VAL A 122 2.76 -7.23 12.09
N GLU A 123 3.67 -6.40 12.59
CA GLU A 123 3.83 -6.17 14.02
C GLU A 123 2.57 -5.52 14.63
N LYS A 124 2.06 -4.46 13.99
CA LYS A 124 0.82 -3.80 14.44
C LYS A 124 -0.41 -4.70 14.35
N LEU A 125 -0.43 -5.61 13.40
CA LEU A 125 -1.50 -6.60 13.30
C LEU A 125 -1.47 -7.59 14.47
N LYS A 126 -0.28 -8.01 14.92
CA LYS A 126 -0.14 -8.85 16.13
C LYS A 126 -0.68 -8.14 17.37
N GLU A 127 -0.46 -6.82 17.50
CA GLU A 127 -1.02 -6.00 18.58
C GLU A 127 -2.56 -5.92 18.47
N LEU A 128 -3.07 -5.60 17.28
CA LEU A 128 -4.51 -5.52 17.02
C LEU A 128 -5.22 -6.83 17.33
N ASN A 129 -4.67 -7.97 16.93
CA ASN A 129 -5.25 -9.28 17.18
C ASN A 129 -5.36 -9.60 18.68
N LYS A 130 -4.42 -9.12 19.51
CA LYS A 130 -4.57 -9.23 20.98
C LYS A 130 -5.77 -8.43 21.48
N GLU A 131 -5.97 -7.20 20.96
CA GLU A 131 -7.14 -6.37 21.29
C GLU A 131 -8.45 -7.04 20.85
N LEU A 132 -8.51 -7.52 19.60
CA LEU A 132 -9.69 -8.19 19.03
C LEU A 132 -10.07 -9.44 19.83
N LYS A 133 -9.10 -10.25 20.22
CA LYS A 133 -9.30 -11.44 21.02
C LYS A 133 -9.94 -11.14 22.37
N VAL A 134 -9.53 -10.05 23.04
CA VAL A 134 -10.08 -9.66 24.35
C VAL A 134 -11.57 -9.33 24.25
N ILE A 135 -12.02 -8.74 23.14
CA ILE A 135 -13.42 -8.35 22.94
C ILE A 135 -14.25 -9.39 22.19
N GLY A 136 -13.65 -10.55 21.84
CA GLY A 136 -14.34 -11.65 21.17
C GLY A 136 -14.52 -11.45 19.66
N ASP A 137 -13.79 -10.52 19.04
CA ASP A 137 -13.78 -10.29 17.60
C ASP A 137 -12.89 -11.30 16.87
N PRO A 138 -13.13 -11.55 15.57
CA PRO A 138 -12.32 -12.45 14.78
C PRO A 138 -10.88 -11.92 14.61
N GLU A 139 -9.93 -12.84 14.65
CA GLU A 139 -8.52 -12.56 14.36
C GLU A 139 -8.32 -12.27 12.87
N ILE A 140 -7.46 -11.30 12.54
CA ILE A 140 -7.13 -10.88 11.18
C ILE A 140 -5.74 -11.40 10.82
N ASN A 141 -5.62 -12.04 9.68
CA ASN A 141 -4.35 -12.39 9.06
C ASN A 141 -4.28 -11.74 7.68
N ILE A 142 -3.09 -11.33 7.26
CA ILE A 142 -2.88 -10.65 5.97
C ILE A 142 -1.83 -11.37 5.12
N GLY A 143 -1.89 -11.13 3.82
CA GLY A 143 -0.77 -11.35 2.92
C GLY A 143 -0.31 -10.02 2.35
N ILE A 144 0.99 -9.89 2.11
CA ILE A 144 1.63 -8.72 1.54
C ILE A 144 2.47 -9.11 0.35
N GLY A 145 2.33 -8.39 -0.76
CA GLY A 145 3.14 -8.53 -1.95
C GLY A 145 3.86 -7.22 -2.30
N LEU A 146 5.18 -7.29 -2.51
CA LEU A 146 6.01 -6.15 -2.89
C LEU A 146 6.74 -6.42 -4.20
N TYR A 147 6.69 -5.48 -5.13
CA TYR A 147 7.45 -5.53 -6.37
C TYR A 147 7.93 -4.14 -6.80
N SER A 148 9.19 -4.05 -7.29
CA SER A 148 9.76 -2.81 -7.80
C SER A 148 9.98 -2.91 -9.31
N GLY A 149 9.66 -1.86 -10.02
CA GLY A 149 9.88 -1.77 -11.46
C GLY A 149 9.26 -0.51 -12.07
N PRO A 150 9.39 -0.34 -13.40
CA PRO A 150 8.78 0.79 -14.10
C PRO A 150 7.25 0.67 -14.09
N ALA A 151 6.60 1.82 -13.91
CA ALA A 151 5.14 1.95 -14.00
C ALA A 151 4.78 3.37 -14.44
N ILE A 152 3.59 3.52 -15.03
CA ILE A 152 3.03 4.84 -15.30
C ILE A 152 2.40 5.37 -14.02
N VAL A 153 2.83 6.54 -13.59
CA VAL A 153 2.31 7.24 -12.40
C VAL A 153 1.66 8.54 -12.84
N GLY A 154 0.44 8.79 -12.41
CA GLY A 154 -0.26 10.03 -12.74
C GLY A 154 -1.77 9.97 -12.55
N ASN A 155 -2.44 10.95 -13.14
CA ASN A 155 -3.88 11.09 -13.07
C ASN A 155 -4.54 10.21 -14.14
N VAL A 156 -5.19 9.15 -13.72
CA VAL A 156 -5.82 8.15 -14.59
C VAL A 156 -7.32 8.11 -14.33
N GLY A 157 -8.10 8.20 -15.38
CA GLY A 157 -9.56 8.18 -15.29
C GLY A 157 -10.24 8.89 -16.47
N SER A 158 -11.28 9.67 -16.17
CA SER A 158 -11.99 10.49 -17.14
C SER A 158 -11.83 11.98 -16.82
N ASP A 159 -12.21 12.85 -17.76
CA ASP A 159 -12.21 14.31 -17.54
C ASP A 159 -13.08 14.75 -16.36
N LEU A 160 -14.06 13.93 -15.94
CA LEU A 160 -14.95 14.21 -14.82
C LEU A 160 -14.43 13.67 -13.49
N ARG A 161 -13.59 12.63 -13.52
CA ARG A 161 -13.02 11.98 -12.33
C ARG A 161 -11.79 11.19 -12.69
N PHE A 162 -10.71 11.45 -11.99
CA PHE A 162 -9.47 10.68 -12.07
C PHE A 162 -8.88 10.47 -10.68
N ASP A 163 -8.07 9.42 -10.55
CA ASP A 163 -7.29 9.12 -9.36
C ASP A 163 -5.80 9.29 -9.71
N TYR A 164 -5.02 9.84 -8.77
CA TYR A 164 -3.56 9.77 -8.86
C TYR A 164 -3.14 8.37 -8.44
N THR A 165 -2.65 7.59 -9.40
CA THR A 165 -2.43 6.15 -9.22
C THR A 165 -1.24 5.67 -10.04
N VAL A 166 -0.89 4.40 -9.87
CA VAL A 166 0.14 3.70 -10.65
C VAL A 166 -0.48 2.59 -11.50
N MET A 167 0.01 2.44 -12.73
CA MET A 167 -0.44 1.42 -13.68
C MET A 167 0.73 0.76 -14.39
N GLY A 168 0.59 -0.52 -14.71
CA GLY A 168 1.55 -1.28 -15.48
C GLY A 168 1.77 -2.70 -14.96
N ASP A 169 2.72 -3.41 -15.60
CA ASP A 169 3.04 -4.80 -15.22
C ASP A 169 3.54 -4.93 -13.79
N THR A 170 4.30 -3.94 -13.31
CA THR A 170 4.79 -3.84 -11.92
C THR A 170 3.65 -3.95 -10.90
N VAL A 171 2.52 -3.30 -11.17
CA VAL A 171 1.32 -3.33 -10.30
C VAL A 171 0.70 -4.72 -10.29
N ASN A 172 0.56 -5.33 -11.48
CA ASN A 172 -0.01 -6.67 -11.62
C ASN A 172 0.84 -7.73 -10.92
N ILE A 173 2.17 -7.60 -11.00
CA ILE A 173 3.10 -8.51 -10.32
C ILE A 173 2.96 -8.39 -8.81
N ALA A 174 2.99 -7.18 -8.25
CA ALA A 174 2.85 -6.97 -6.81
C ALA A 174 1.55 -7.59 -6.27
N SER A 175 0.43 -7.40 -6.97
CA SER A 175 -0.86 -8.02 -6.62
C SER A 175 -0.80 -9.55 -6.64
N ARG A 176 -0.12 -10.14 -7.63
CA ARG A 176 0.04 -11.61 -7.71
C ARG A 176 0.93 -12.15 -6.58
N LEU A 177 2.00 -11.44 -6.23
CA LEU A 177 2.87 -11.81 -5.12
C LEU A 177 2.10 -11.83 -3.79
N GLU A 178 1.19 -10.88 -3.59
CA GLU A 178 0.28 -10.90 -2.46
C GLU A 178 -0.51 -12.22 -2.41
N GLY A 179 -1.16 -12.60 -3.53
CA GLY A 179 -1.95 -13.82 -3.61
C GLY A 179 -1.18 -15.11 -3.32
N LEU A 180 0.11 -15.16 -3.68
CA LEU A 180 0.98 -16.33 -3.47
C LEU A 180 1.28 -16.62 -1.99
N ASN A 181 1.10 -15.66 -1.08
CA ASN A 181 1.27 -15.91 0.36
C ASN A 181 0.39 -17.07 0.87
N LYS A 182 -0.76 -17.33 0.25
CA LYS A 182 -1.63 -18.49 0.61
C LYS A 182 -0.93 -19.81 0.32
N GLU A 183 -0.27 -19.91 -0.82
CA GLU A 183 0.41 -21.12 -1.29
C GLU A 183 1.67 -21.39 -0.48
N TYR A 184 2.48 -20.32 -0.28
CA TYR A 184 3.76 -20.42 0.43
C TYR A 184 3.63 -20.33 1.96
N LYS A 185 2.42 -20.08 2.49
CA LYS A 185 2.13 -19.93 3.93
C LYS A 185 3.02 -18.88 4.60
N THR A 186 3.15 -17.75 3.93
CA THR A 186 3.91 -16.58 4.39
C THR A 186 3.00 -15.38 4.59
N GLU A 187 3.48 -14.35 5.27
CA GLU A 187 2.78 -13.07 5.41
C GLU A 187 3.29 -12.04 4.41
N ILE A 188 4.58 -12.13 4.00
CA ILE A 188 5.22 -11.19 3.08
C ILE A 188 5.92 -11.97 1.98
N ILE A 189 5.63 -11.64 0.72
CA ILE A 189 6.39 -12.07 -0.45
C ILE A 189 6.90 -10.85 -1.19
N ILE A 190 8.19 -10.85 -1.49
CA ILE A 190 8.85 -9.82 -2.28
C ILE A 190 9.46 -10.41 -3.55
N GLY A 191 9.41 -9.64 -4.63
CA GLY A 191 10.16 -9.97 -5.84
C GLY A 191 11.65 -9.66 -5.70
N GLU A 192 12.48 -10.32 -6.49
CA GLU A 192 13.93 -10.11 -6.52
C GLU A 192 14.31 -8.65 -6.77
N SER A 193 13.53 -7.91 -7.55
CA SER A 193 13.74 -6.49 -7.82
C SER A 193 13.67 -5.62 -6.54
N VAL A 194 12.83 -5.96 -5.58
CA VAL A 194 12.77 -5.31 -4.27
C VAL A 194 14.01 -5.65 -3.46
N LYS A 195 14.31 -6.96 -3.33
CA LYS A 195 15.47 -7.46 -2.59
C LYS A 195 16.77 -6.78 -3.03
N ASN A 196 16.98 -6.67 -4.35
CA ASN A 196 18.21 -6.12 -4.93
C ASN A 196 18.38 -4.61 -4.70
N LYS A 197 17.30 -3.89 -4.38
CA LYS A 197 17.32 -2.46 -4.06
C LYS A 197 17.50 -2.16 -2.58
N ILE A 198 17.33 -3.14 -1.71
CA ILE A 198 17.46 -2.99 -0.26
C ILE A 198 18.93 -3.05 0.13
N ARG A 199 19.35 -2.05 0.90
CA ARG A 199 20.73 -1.93 1.41
C ARG A 199 20.88 -2.40 2.86
N GLY A 200 19.78 -2.43 3.60
CA GLY A 200 19.74 -2.92 4.99
C GLY A 200 20.00 -4.42 5.08
N ARG A 201 20.38 -4.87 6.27
CA ARG A 201 20.58 -6.30 6.54
C ARG A 201 19.26 -6.94 6.95
N TYR A 202 18.74 -7.80 6.07
CA TYR A 202 17.53 -8.58 6.29
C TYR A 202 17.80 -10.03 5.89
N ASP A 203 17.23 -10.98 6.61
CA ASP A 203 17.37 -12.41 6.30
C ASP A 203 16.31 -12.80 5.26
N PHE A 204 16.69 -12.67 3.99
CA PHE A 204 15.85 -13.05 2.87
C PHE A 204 15.91 -14.55 2.63
N LYS A 205 14.77 -15.22 2.68
CA LYS A 205 14.62 -16.62 2.35
C LYS A 205 14.04 -16.78 0.95
N PHE A 206 14.77 -17.49 0.10
CA PHE A 206 14.29 -17.82 -1.24
C PHE A 206 13.13 -18.81 -1.17
N LEU A 207 12.02 -18.49 -1.82
CA LEU A 207 10.83 -19.34 -1.88
C LEU A 207 10.75 -20.16 -3.17
N GLY A 208 11.30 -19.65 -4.26
CA GLY A 208 11.26 -20.29 -5.57
C GLY A 208 11.20 -19.30 -6.71
N SER A 209 11.05 -19.84 -7.93
CA SER A 209 10.83 -19.10 -9.15
C SER A 209 9.41 -19.36 -9.65
N VAL A 210 8.63 -18.29 -9.86
CA VAL A 210 7.23 -18.38 -10.26
C VAL A 210 7.02 -17.81 -11.65
N SER A 211 6.23 -18.49 -12.47
CA SER A 211 5.81 -17.97 -13.76
C SER A 211 4.70 -16.94 -13.57
N VAL A 212 4.90 -15.76 -14.15
CA VAL A 212 3.91 -14.68 -14.10
C VAL A 212 3.32 -14.53 -15.51
N LYS A 213 1.99 -14.59 -15.62
CA LYS A 213 1.31 -14.44 -16.92
C LYS A 213 1.72 -13.13 -17.61
N GLY A 214 2.20 -13.23 -18.84
CA GLY A 214 2.68 -12.09 -19.63
C GLY A 214 4.19 -11.87 -19.56
N ARG A 215 4.96 -12.70 -18.81
CA ARG A 215 6.42 -12.70 -18.80
C ARG A 215 6.98 -14.02 -19.35
N SER A 216 8.04 -13.92 -20.15
CA SER A 216 8.76 -15.08 -20.66
C SER A 216 9.69 -15.70 -19.61
N GLU A 217 10.19 -14.90 -18.67
CA GLU A 217 11.13 -15.33 -17.64
C GLU A 217 10.43 -15.49 -16.29
N PRO A 218 10.71 -16.58 -15.55
CA PRO A 218 10.21 -16.76 -14.20
C PRO A 218 10.77 -15.69 -13.26
N LEU A 219 9.99 -15.34 -12.26
CA LEU A 219 10.32 -14.36 -11.26
C LEU A 219 10.78 -15.04 -9.97
N ASN A 220 11.96 -14.71 -9.50
CA ASN A 220 12.45 -15.14 -8.20
C ASN A 220 11.73 -14.39 -7.08
N ILE A 221 11.21 -15.15 -6.11
CA ILE A 221 10.47 -14.62 -4.98
C ILE A 221 11.10 -15.01 -3.65
N TYR A 222 10.95 -14.13 -2.68
CA TYR A 222 11.56 -14.25 -1.35
C TYR A 222 10.56 -13.88 -0.27
N THR A 223 10.77 -14.41 0.92
CA THR A 223 10.18 -13.90 2.16
C THR A 223 11.28 -13.43 3.09
N ILE A 224 10.90 -12.98 4.28
CA ILE A 224 11.82 -12.54 5.32
C ILE A 224 11.60 -13.43 6.53
N ASP A 225 12.69 -13.94 7.11
CA ASP A 225 12.66 -14.71 8.35
C ASP A 225 13.01 -13.81 9.56
N GLY A 226 12.39 -14.07 10.70
CA GLY A 226 12.83 -13.51 11.99
C GLY A 226 12.36 -12.08 12.31
N TYR A 227 11.20 -11.66 11.84
CA TYR A 227 10.57 -10.37 12.22
C TYR A 227 9.48 -10.53 13.28
#